data_c91b9d07b07f861045be51e6553d40a3
#
_entry.id   c91b9d07b07f861045be51e6553d40a3
#
_cell.length_a   1.000
_cell.length_b   1.000
_cell.length_c   1.000
_cell.angle_alpha   90.00
_cell.angle_beta   90.00
_cell.angle_gamma   90.00
#
_symmetry.space_group_name_H-M   'P 1'
#
loop_
_entity.id
_entity.type
_entity.pdbx_description
1 polymer ?
#
loop_
_entity_poly.entity_id
_entity_poly.type
_entity_poly.pdbx_seq_one_letter_code
_entity_poly.pdbx_strand_id
1 'polypeptide(L)'
;MKDGKASEMKQLMAFEELACSDKPAIRKFVIDAGLGSSNKTLRGQALAVLMLQRDQVKVELLEVLKDDSSFNSFMQSNGRDVAYRFYFPNPAQNCVSLFSIDKCPGENMLVVDGLTVRIKSSQTRMTATFILQPDNSLRGSVLVDRSAKAVPAKIELFK
;
A
#
# COMPACT_ATOMS: atom_id res chain seq x y z
N MET A 1 -15.41 -9.70 -29.28
CA MET A 1 -14.21 -9.56 -28.40
C MET A 1 -13.48 -8.21 -28.48
N LYS A 2 -13.72 -7.35 -29.47
CA LYS A 2 -13.10 -6.00 -29.54
C LYS A 2 -13.78 -4.97 -28.60
N ASP A 3 -15.06 -5.12 -28.35
CA ASP A 3 -15.83 -4.13 -27.58
C ASP A 3 -15.49 -4.11 -26.07
N GLY A 4 -15.08 -5.24 -25.48
CA GLY A 4 -14.73 -5.32 -24.07
C GLY A 4 -13.47 -4.50 -23.72
N LYS A 5 -12.41 -4.57 -24.54
CA LYS A 5 -11.17 -3.81 -24.31
C LYS A 5 -11.36 -2.30 -24.49
N ALA A 6 -12.21 -1.88 -25.45
CA ALA A 6 -12.54 -0.47 -25.62
C ALA A 6 -13.35 0.08 -24.43
N SER A 7 -14.23 -0.73 -23.84
CA SER A 7 -14.96 -0.39 -22.62
C SER A 7 -14.05 -0.27 -21.40
N GLU A 8 -13.10 -1.20 -21.25
CA GLU A 8 -12.10 -1.14 -20.16
C GLU A 8 -11.23 0.11 -20.25
N MET A 9 -10.73 0.44 -21.44
CA MET A 9 -9.90 1.63 -21.65
C MET A 9 -10.67 2.92 -21.30
N LYS A 10 -11.94 3.02 -21.70
CA LYS A 10 -12.78 4.16 -21.34
C LYS A 10 -12.99 4.28 -19.84
N GLN A 11 -13.17 3.15 -19.14
CA GLN A 11 -13.29 3.13 -17.68
C GLN A 11 -12.01 3.61 -17.00
N LEU A 12 -10.85 3.19 -17.49
CA LEU A 12 -9.56 3.62 -16.95
C LEU A 12 -9.35 5.13 -17.15
N MET A 13 -9.60 5.64 -18.34
CA MET A 13 -9.48 7.08 -18.64
C MET A 13 -10.43 7.93 -17.78
N ALA A 14 -11.68 7.51 -17.65
CA ALA A 14 -12.66 8.19 -16.80
C ALA A 14 -12.25 8.15 -15.31
N PHE A 15 -11.70 7.02 -14.85
CA PHE A 15 -11.18 6.89 -13.50
C PHE A 15 -10.02 7.87 -13.25
N GLU A 16 -9.03 7.93 -14.13
CA GLU A 16 -7.87 8.81 -14.01
C GLU A 16 -8.29 10.29 -13.94
N GLU A 17 -9.20 10.71 -14.80
CA GLU A 17 -9.73 12.07 -14.82
C GLU A 17 -10.45 12.43 -13.51
N LEU A 18 -11.35 11.57 -13.04
CA LEU A 18 -12.17 11.82 -11.86
C LEU A 18 -11.40 11.63 -10.53
N ALA A 19 -10.41 10.73 -10.50
CA ALA A 19 -9.55 10.52 -9.33
C ALA A 19 -8.62 11.72 -9.06
N CYS A 20 -8.36 12.57 -10.08
CA CYS A 20 -7.63 13.82 -9.97
C CYS A 20 -8.53 15.03 -9.75
N SER A 21 -9.85 14.85 -9.58
CA SER A 21 -10.80 15.94 -9.34
C SER A 21 -10.39 16.77 -8.10
N ASP A 22 -10.57 18.07 -8.17
CA ASP A 22 -10.40 18.99 -7.04
C ASP A 22 -11.45 18.83 -5.93
N LYS A 23 -12.56 18.12 -6.24
CA LYS A 23 -13.65 17.83 -5.30
C LYS A 23 -13.40 16.54 -4.51
N PRO A 24 -13.13 16.61 -3.18
CA PRO A 24 -12.78 15.43 -2.37
C PRO A 24 -13.86 14.33 -2.38
N ALA A 25 -15.14 14.71 -2.43
CA ALA A 25 -16.24 13.76 -2.48
C ALA A 25 -16.26 12.93 -3.78
N ILE A 26 -15.92 13.56 -4.92
CA ILE A 26 -15.80 12.87 -6.20
C ILE A 26 -14.62 11.91 -6.18
N ARG A 27 -13.45 12.37 -5.72
CA ARG A 27 -12.27 11.50 -5.60
C ARG A 27 -12.55 10.28 -4.75
N LYS A 28 -13.14 10.47 -3.56
CA LYS A 28 -13.49 9.37 -2.67
C LYS A 28 -14.43 8.37 -3.34
N PHE A 29 -15.51 8.84 -3.94
CA PHE A 29 -16.49 8.00 -4.63
C PHE A 29 -15.86 7.18 -5.75
N VAL A 30 -15.02 7.79 -6.57
CA VAL A 30 -14.36 7.14 -7.71
C VAL A 30 -13.33 6.10 -7.25
N ILE A 31 -12.56 6.39 -6.19
CA ILE A 31 -11.61 5.45 -5.60
C ILE A 31 -12.36 4.24 -5.01
N ASP A 32 -13.43 4.46 -4.25
CA ASP A 32 -14.25 3.39 -3.67
C ASP A 32 -14.86 2.51 -4.77
N ALA A 33 -15.39 3.11 -5.83
CA ALA A 33 -15.92 2.40 -7.00
C ALA A 33 -14.84 1.60 -7.73
N GLY A 34 -13.66 2.18 -7.90
CA GLY A 34 -12.50 1.52 -8.51
C GLY A 34 -12.03 0.29 -7.71
N LEU A 35 -11.95 0.41 -6.38
CA LEU A 35 -11.58 -0.70 -5.50
C LEU A 35 -12.63 -1.83 -5.51
N GLY A 36 -13.91 -1.51 -5.68
CA GLY A 36 -15.00 -2.48 -5.80
C GLY A 36 -15.15 -3.10 -7.19
N SER A 37 -14.38 -2.67 -8.19
CA SER A 37 -14.48 -3.16 -9.56
C SER A 37 -14.05 -4.63 -9.69
N SER A 38 -14.68 -5.37 -10.60
CA SER A 38 -14.21 -6.69 -11.04
C SER A 38 -12.96 -6.62 -11.93
N ASN A 39 -12.68 -5.45 -12.51
CA ASN A 39 -11.50 -5.21 -13.33
C ASN A 39 -10.26 -5.03 -12.44
N LYS A 40 -9.32 -6.00 -12.49
CA LYS A 40 -8.09 -5.99 -11.67
C LYS A 40 -7.20 -4.78 -11.94
N THR A 41 -7.13 -4.30 -13.18
CA THR A 41 -6.33 -3.13 -13.55
C THR A 41 -6.90 -1.88 -12.89
N LEU A 42 -8.21 -1.68 -12.97
CA LEU A 42 -8.88 -0.55 -12.34
C LEU A 42 -8.76 -0.60 -10.81
N ARG A 43 -8.90 -1.79 -10.21
CA ARG A 43 -8.67 -1.96 -8.76
C ARG A 43 -7.24 -1.60 -8.37
N GLY A 44 -6.25 -2.00 -9.17
CA GLY A 44 -4.84 -1.68 -8.93
C GLY A 44 -4.56 -0.19 -9.03
N GLN A 45 -5.13 0.49 -10.01
CA GLN A 45 -5.02 1.96 -10.13
C GLN A 45 -5.70 2.67 -8.96
N ALA A 46 -6.89 2.23 -8.56
CA ALA A 46 -7.59 2.80 -7.41
C ALA A 46 -6.78 2.62 -6.11
N LEU A 47 -6.15 1.47 -5.93
CA LEU A 47 -5.24 1.22 -4.81
C LEU A 47 -4.03 2.16 -4.84
N ALA A 48 -3.39 2.33 -6.00
CA ALA A 48 -2.24 3.22 -6.14
C ALA A 48 -2.62 4.67 -5.80
N VAL A 49 -3.72 5.17 -6.36
CA VAL A 49 -4.20 6.53 -6.07
C VAL A 49 -4.52 6.70 -4.59
N LEU A 50 -5.24 5.74 -3.99
CA LEU A 50 -5.58 5.76 -2.56
C LEU A 50 -4.32 5.83 -1.69
N MET A 51 -3.34 4.98 -1.96
CA MET A 51 -2.11 4.93 -1.17
C MET A 51 -1.28 6.21 -1.32
N LEU A 52 -1.13 6.74 -2.52
CA LEU A 52 -0.34 7.95 -2.78
C LEU A 52 -0.97 9.25 -2.26
N GLN A 53 -2.27 9.26 -2.04
CA GLN A 53 -3.00 10.41 -1.48
C GLN A 53 -3.06 10.41 0.06
N ARG A 54 -2.52 9.39 0.71
CA ARG A 54 -2.50 9.31 2.19
C ARG A 54 -1.29 10.02 2.77
N ASP A 55 -1.42 10.42 4.02
CA ASP A 55 -0.30 11.00 4.78
C ASP A 55 0.53 9.94 5.49
N GLN A 56 -0.06 8.77 5.72
CA GLN A 56 0.58 7.65 6.43
C GLN A 56 -0.11 6.33 6.18
N VAL A 57 0.61 5.26 6.49
CA VAL A 57 0.08 3.90 6.57
C VAL A 57 0.42 3.27 7.92
N LYS A 58 -0.50 2.47 8.44
CA LYS A 58 -0.30 1.69 9.67
C LYS A 58 -0.31 0.21 9.32
N VAL A 59 0.80 -0.45 9.65
CA VAL A 59 0.98 -1.90 9.52
C VAL A 59 0.71 -2.53 10.88
N GLU A 60 -0.27 -3.41 10.97
CA GLU A 60 -0.57 -4.18 12.17
C GLU A 60 -0.02 -5.60 12.04
N LEU A 61 0.87 -5.99 12.96
CA LEU A 61 1.38 -7.36 13.06
C LEU A 61 0.36 -8.25 13.75
N LEU A 62 0.01 -9.37 13.13
CA LEU A 62 -1.00 -10.29 13.65
C LEU A 62 -0.41 -11.41 14.50
N GLU A 63 0.91 -11.61 14.43
CA GLU A 63 1.65 -12.62 15.21
C GLU A 63 2.89 -12.00 15.83
N VAL A 64 3.35 -12.57 16.95
CA VAL A 64 4.58 -12.21 17.66
C VAL A 64 5.47 -13.44 17.78
N LEU A 65 6.73 -13.32 17.35
CA LEU A 65 7.75 -14.38 17.48
C LEU A 65 8.46 -14.24 18.83
N LYS A 66 8.01 -14.97 19.85
CA LYS A 66 8.51 -14.83 21.23
C LYS A 66 9.98 -15.22 21.41
N ASP A 67 10.44 -16.22 20.64
CA ASP A 67 11.79 -16.77 20.75
C ASP A 67 12.77 -16.24 19.71
N ASP A 68 12.42 -15.14 19.03
CA ASP A 68 13.24 -14.47 18.01
C ASP A 68 13.77 -13.14 18.55
N SER A 69 15.08 -13.08 18.82
CA SER A 69 15.71 -11.89 19.42
C SER A 69 15.67 -10.67 18.52
N SER A 70 15.79 -10.85 17.19
CA SER A 70 15.69 -9.75 16.22
C SER A 70 14.27 -9.19 16.17
N PHE A 71 13.29 -10.08 16.16
CA PHE A 71 11.88 -9.69 16.20
C PHE A 71 11.51 -9.00 17.53
N ASN A 72 11.99 -9.50 18.65
CA ASN A 72 11.78 -8.89 19.96
C ASN A 72 12.37 -7.47 20.04
N SER A 73 13.58 -7.28 19.52
CA SER A 73 14.22 -5.95 19.43
C SER A 73 13.41 -4.99 18.56
N PHE A 74 12.89 -5.49 17.43
CA PHE A 74 11.98 -4.73 16.58
C PHE A 74 10.69 -4.31 17.32
N MET A 75 10.08 -5.26 18.05
CA MET A 75 8.85 -5.02 18.82
C MET A 75 9.05 -4.02 19.95
N GLN A 76 10.21 -4.04 20.62
CA GLN A 76 10.54 -3.05 21.66
C GLN A 76 10.66 -1.63 21.09
N SER A 77 11.19 -1.50 19.88
CA SER A 77 11.42 -0.20 19.23
C SER A 77 10.18 0.35 18.52
N ASN A 78 9.36 -0.51 17.92
CA ASN A 78 8.30 -0.10 16.99
C ASN A 78 6.88 -0.48 17.46
N GLY A 79 6.78 -1.44 18.39
CA GLY A 79 5.49 -1.99 18.80
C GLY A 79 4.86 -2.91 17.78
N ARG A 80 3.61 -3.28 18.02
CA ARG A 80 2.82 -4.17 17.15
C ARG A 80 2.22 -3.42 15.95
N ASP A 81 1.97 -2.14 16.13
CA ASP A 81 1.39 -1.24 15.14
C ASP A 81 2.48 -0.28 14.65
N VAL A 82 3.00 -0.53 13.45
CA VAL A 82 4.07 0.28 12.86
C VAL A 82 3.47 1.31 11.92
N ALA A 83 3.59 2.59 12.26
CA ALA A 83 3.12 3.69 11.42
C ALA A 83 4.26 4.25 10.56
N TYR A 84 4.01 4.39 9.27
CA TYR A 84 4.91 5.02 8.32
C TYR A 84 4.28 6.28 7.78
N ARG A 85 4.93 7.41 7.99
CA ARG A 85 4.56 8.68 7.40
C ARG A 85 5.05 8.75 5.95
N PHE A 86 4.27 9.38 5.08
CA PHE A 86 4.58 9.56 3.67
C PHE A 86 5.16 10.96 3.43
N TYR A 87 6.21 11.05 2.60
CA TYR A 87 6.91 12.31 2.34
C TYR A 87 6.89 12.73 0.88
N PHE A 88 7.42 11.90 -0.02
CA PHE A 88 7.58 12.27 -1.43
C PHE A 88 6.88 11.26 -2.33
N PRO A 89 5.59 11.47 -2.66
CA PRO A 89 4.89 10.62 -3.60
C PRO A 89 5.46 10.80 -5.02
N ASN A 90 5.62 9.68 -5.72
CA ASN A 90 6.00 9.62 -7.12
C ASN A 90 4.94 8.84 -7.90
N PRO A 91 3.89 9.50 -8.42
CA PRO A 91 2.80 8.84 -9.14
C PRO A 91 3.26 8.11 -10.40
N ALA A 92 4.31 8.59 -11.07
CA ALA A 92 4.84 7.97 -12.28
C ALA A 92 5.39 6.55 -12.02
N GLN A 93 5.80 6.26 -10.78
CA GLN A 93 6.32 4.96 -10.38
C GLN A 93 5.46 4.29 -9.30
N ASN A 94 4.27 4.81 -9.02
CA ASN A 94 3.36 4.32 -7.99
C ASN A 94 4.06 4.08 -6.66
N CYS A 95 4.92 5.00 -6.23
CA CYS A 95 5.67 4.85 -5.01
C CYS A 95 5.71 6.11 -4.16
N VAL A 96 5.97 5.94 -2.87
CA VAL A 96 6.12 7.03 -1.92
C VAL A 96 7.29 6.78 -0.97
N SER A 97 8.05 7.83 -0.66
CA SER A 97 9.12 7.76 0.33
C SER A 97 8.55 7.70 1.74
N LEU A 98 9.16 6.86 2.59
CA LEU A 98 8.82 6.70 4.00
C LEU A 98 9.79 7.49 4.90
N PHE A 99 10.68 8.27 4.31
CA PHE A 99 11.67 9.06 5.02
C PHE A 99 11.90 10.42 4.36
N SER A 100 12.07 11.47 5.17
CA SER A 100 12.05 12.86 4.69
C SER A 100 13.23 13.27 3.80
N ILE A 101 14.31 12.50 3.81
CA ILE A 101 15.51 12.77 2.98
C ILE A 101 15.64 11.85 1.77
N ASP A 102 14.87 10.76 1.73
CA ASP A 102 14.90 9.80 0.63
C ASP A 102 13.91 10.21 -0.47
N LYS A 103 14.26 9.85 -1.70
CA LYS A 103 13.34 9.91 -2.82
C LYS A 103 12.87 8.51 -3.19
N CYS A 104 11.74 8.42 -3.86
CA CYS A 104 11.18 7.16 -4.33
C CYS A 104 11.48 6.99 -5.83
N PRO A 105 12.04 5.85 -6.27
CA PRO A 105 12.43 4.67 -5.48
C PRO A 105 13.69 4.88 -4.64
N GLY A 106 13.78 4.17 -3.49
CA GLY A 106 14.89 4.28 -2.55
C GLY A 106 14.91 3.16 -1.51
N GLU A 107 15.67 3.37 -0.45
CA GLU A 107 15.83 2.40 0.64
C GLU A 107 14.64 2.35 1.60
N ASN A 108 13.88 3.45 1.67
CA ASN A 108 12.71 3.58 2.53
C ASN A 108 11.52 3.99 1.67
N MET A 109 10.74 3.02 1.24
CA MET A 109 9.64 3.26 0.30
C MET A 109 8.47 2.32 0.48
N LEU A 110 7.30 2.79 0.03
CA LEU A 110 6.14 1.97 -0.27
C LEU A 110 5.91 2.04 -1.79
N VAL A 111 5.69 0.90 -2.42
CA VAL A 111 5.41 0.77 -3.85
C VAL A 111 4.11 0.02 -4.04
N VAL A 112 3.26 0.50 -4.95
CA VAL A 112 2.05 -0.19 -5.39
C VAL A 112 2.26 -0.76 -6.79
N ASP A 113 2.11 -2.07 -6.92
CA ASP A 113 2.25 -2.81 -8.17
C ASP A 113 1.00 -3.68 -8.38
N GLY A 114 0.09 -3.21 -9.22
CA GLY A 114 -1.22 -3.82 -9.38
C GLY A 114 -1.98 -3.88 -8.05
N LEU A 115 -2.32 -5.09 -7.59
CA LEU A 115 -3.01 -5.31 -6.31
C LEU A 115 -2.05 -5.53 -5.14
N THR A 116 -0.76 -5.35 -5.35
CA THR A 116 0.28 -5.62 -4.35
C THR A 116 0.87 -4.32 -3.83
N VAL A 117 0.99 -4.21 -2.51
CA VAL A 117 1.72 -3.13 -1.83
C VAL A 117 2.97 -3.73 -1.20
N ARG A 118 4.12 -3.17 -1.51
CA ARG A 118 5.40 -3.54 -0.92
C ARG A 118 5.95 -2.38 -0.10
N ILE A 119 6.43 -2.68 1.09
CA ILE A 119 7.11 -1.74 1.98
C ILE A 119 8.53 -2.23 2.20
N LYS A 120 9.50 -1.34 2.04
CA LYS A 120 10.88 -1.54 2.44
C LYS A 120 11.29 -0.39 3.35
N SER A 121 11.84 -0.70 4.51
CA SER A 121 12.34 0.31 5.43
C SER A 121 13.63 -0.15 6.09
N SER A 122 14.71 0.50 5.74
CA SER A 122 16.02 0.29 6.38
C SER A 122 16.05 0.83 7.81
N GLN A 123 15.23 1.85 8.11
CA GLN A 123 15.15 2.44 9.46
C GLN A 123 14.51 1.50 10.47
N THR A 124 13.38 0.90 10.12
CA THR A 124 12.72 -0.10 10.97
C THR A 124 13.24 -1.51 10.71
N ARG A 125 14.15 -1.68 9.74
CA ARG A 125 14.73 -2.97 9.37
C ARG A 125 13.67 -4.01 9.02
N MET A 126 12.67 -3.61 8.23
CA MET A 126 11.64 -4.53 7.79
C MET A 126 11.35 -4.42 6.30
N THR A 127 10.89 -5.52 5.75
CA THR A 127 10.24 -5.59 4.45
C THR A 127 8.85 -6.20 4.62
N ALA A 128 7.89 -5.73 3.85
CA ALA A 128 6.54 -6.26 3.91
C ALA A 128 5.93 -6.33 2.51
N THR A 129 5.04 -7.30 2.33
CA THR A 129 4.26 -7.45 1.10
C THR A 129 2.81 -7.73 1.47
N PHE A 130 1.91 -6.95 0.90
CA PHE A 130 0.47 -7.04 1.11
C PHE A 130 -0.24 -7.21 -0.22
N ILE A 131 -1.36 -7.92 -0.23
CA ILE A 131 -2.22 -8.11 -1.40
C ILE A 131 -3.61 -7.60 -1.06
N LEU A 132 -4.19 -6.81 -1.97
CA LEU A 132 -5.56 -6.32 -1.85
C LEU A 132 -6.54 -7.49 -1.97
N GLN A 133 -7.29 -7.71 -0.90
CA GLN A 133 -8.30 -8.76 -0.80
C GLN A 133 -9.63 -8.31 -1.44
N PRO A 134 -10.56 -9.26 -1.73
CA PRO A 134 -11.89 -8.90 -2.24
C PRO A 134 -12.70 -8.00 -1.31
N ASP A 135 -12.46 -8.04 -0.01
CA ASP A 135 -13.08 -7.20 1.02
C ASP A 135 -12.44 -5.81 1.16
N ASN A 136 -11.54 -5.45 0.23
CA ASN A 136 -10.75 -4.23 0.23
C ASN A 136 -9.82 -4.08 1.46
N SER A 137 -9.49 -5.15 2.16
CA SER A 137 -8.39 -5.16 3.13
C SER A 137 -7.06 -5.47 2.44
N LEU A 138 -5.96 -4.97 2.97
CA LEU A 138 -4.60 -5.38 2.57
C LEU A 138 -4.09 -6.39 3.59
N ARG A 139 -3.86 -7.62 3.14
CA ARG A 139 -3.31 -8.70 3.98
C ARG A 139 -2.02 -9.22 3.39
N GLY A 140 -1.08 -9.55 4.28
CA GLY A 140 0.22 -10.02 3.84
C GLY A 140 1.12 -10.42 4.98
N SER A 141 2.40 -10.20 4.80
CA SER A 141 3.41 -10.57 5.78
C SER A 141 4.50 -9.51 5.90
N VAL A 142 5.11 -9.48 7.07
CA VAL A 142 6.26 -8.66 7.43
C VAL A 142 7.44 -9.56 7.78
N LEU A 143 8.58 -9.30 7.17
CA LEU A 143 9.86 -9.88 7.54
C LEU A 143 10.72 -8.81 8.20
N VAL A 144 11.05 -9.02 9.47
CA VAL A 144 12.04 -8.21 10.19
C VAL A 144 13.44 -8.71 9.83
N ASP A 145 14.38 -7.82 9.61
CA ASP A 145 15.75 -8.17 9.29
C ASP A 145 16.37 -9.10 10.36
N ARG A 146 16.99 -10.18 9.91
CA ARG A 146 17.56 -11.25 10.73
C ARG A 146 16.57 -12.09 11.54
N SER A 147 15.28 -11.89 11.34
CA SER A 147 14.25 -12.77 11.91
C SER A 147 14.20 -14.11 11.20
N ALA A 148 13.82 -15.15 11.96
CA ALA A 148 13.76 -16.52 11.43
C ALA A 148 12.69 -16.72 10.37
N LYS A 149 11.57 -15.99 10.46
CA LYS A 149 10.44 -16.07 9.52
C LYS A 149 9.66 -14.76 9.43
N ALA A 150 8.90 -14.63 8.34
CA ALA A 150 7.90 -13.58 8.22
C ALA A 150 6.69 -13.84 9.13
N VAL A 151 6.05 -12.78 9.58
CA VAL A 151 4.81 -12.85 10.37
C VAL A 151 3.63 -12.28 9.57
N PRO A 152 2.41 -12.81 9.75
CA PRO A 152 1.24 -12.25 9.11
C PRO A 152 0.96 -10.83 9.62
N ALA A 153 0.52 -9.98 8.70
CA ALA A 153 0.21 -8.59 8.96
C ALA A 153 -0.92 -8.08 8.08
N LYS A 154 -1.50 -6.95 8.45
CA LYS A 154 -2.54 -6.26 7.67
C LYS A 154 -2.34 -4.75 7.66
N ILE A 155 -2.93 -4.12 6.66
CA ILE A 155 -3.13 -2.67 6.57
C ILE A 155 -4.62 -2.42 6.40
N GLU A 156 -5.20 -1.55 7.21
CA GLU A 156 -6.57 -1.10 7.04
C GLU A 156 -6.61 0.13 6.13
N LEU A 157 -7.36 0.04 5.02
CA LEU A 157 -7.46 1.11 4.04
C LEU A 157 -8.48 2.19 4.43
N PHE A 158 -9.44 1.84 5.27
CA PHE A 158 -10.54 2.73 5.65
C PHE A 158 -10.64 2.80 7.18
N LYS A 159 -10.06 3.83 7.74
CA LYS A 159 -10.33 4.34 9.09
C LYS A 159 -10.33 5.85 9.09
#